data_446d384d53e0efe16c1dc1d127c376cf
#
_entry.id   446d384d53e0efe16c1dc1d127c376cf
#
_cell.length_a   1.000
_cell.length_b   1.000
_cell.length_c   1.000
_cell.angle_alpha   90.00
_cell.angle_beta   90.00
_cell.angle_gamma   90.00
#
_symmetry.space_group_name_H-M   'P 1'
#
loop_
_entity.id
_entity.type
_entity.pdbx_description
1 polymer ?
#
loop_
_entity_poly.entity_id
_entity_poly.type
_entity_poly.pdbx_seq_one_letter_code
_entity_poly.pdbx_strand_id
1 'polypeptide(L)'
;MSPEEGAEAAKEAARTVPPREHGGNCDIKDLTRGSKVYFPVYVDEGGLSMGDIHFSQGDGEITFCGAIEMAGYLDIRVSLIKQGVQKYGVINPIFEPSPIKPEYKEHLIFEGISVDETTGEQYYLDAHVSYRRACLNAIEYMKKFGYTGEQAYAILGTAPVQGHISGIVDIPNACATLHLPTEIFDFDIKPNAEGPKHSVTSDVDLAKAD
;
A
#
# COMPACT_ATOMS: atom_id res chain seq x y z
N MET A 1 15.58 -25.81 14.65
CA MET A 1 15.66 -26.14 13.21
C MET A 1 17.02 -26.77 12.98
N SER A 2 17.07 -27.99 12.46
CA SER A 2 18.32 -28.62 12.07
C SER A 2 18.93 -27.93 10.85
N PRO A 3 20.23 -28.11 10.55
CA PRO A 3 20.84 -27.59 9.32
C PRO A 3 20.13 -28.08 8.05
N GLU A 4 19.59 -29.28 8.05
CA GLU A 4 18.86 -29.87 6.93
C GLU A 4 17.48 -29.23 6.76
N GLU A 5 16.72 -29.04 7.84
CA GLU A 5 15.46 -28.31 7.82
C GLU A 5 15.66 -26.86 7.38
N GLY A 6 16.76 -26.21 7.81
CA GLY A 6 17.12 -24.87 7.37
C GLY A 6 17.44 -24.80 5.88
N ALA A 7 18.14 -25.79 5.34
CA ALA A 7 18.47 -25.88 3.92
C ALA A 7 17.21 -26.12 3.07
N GLU A 8 16.26 -26.92 3.54
CA GLU A 8 14.99 -27.16 2.86
C GLU A 8 14.11 -25.91 2.89
N ALA A 9 13.95 -25.28 4.06
CA ALA A 9 13.23 -24.03 4.19
C ALA A 9 13.81 -22.91 3.30
N ALA A 10 15.13 -22.84 3.17
CA ALA A 10 15.81 -21.85 2.31
C ALA A 10 15.50 -22.01 0.82
N LYS A 11 15.11 -23.20 0.36
CA LYS A 11 14.72 -23.41 -1.06
C LYS A 11 13.33 -22.85 -1.37
N GLU A 12 12.45 -22.83 -0.39
CA GLU A 12 11.04 -22.44 -0.55
C GLU A 12 10.74 -21.07 0.09
N ALA A 13 11.54 -20.66 1.07
CA ALA A 13 11.34 -19.43 1.80
C ALA A 13 11.58 -18.19 0.92
N ALA A 14 10.67 -17.26 0.95
CA ALA A 14 10.88 -15.94 0.38
C ALA A 14 11.86 -15.13 1.24
N ARG A 15 12.73 -14.36 0.58
CA ARG A 15 13.58 -13.39 1.28
C ARG A 15 12.71 -12.29 1.90
N THR A 16 13.10 -11.80 3.07
CA THR A 16 12.39 -10.72 3.79
C THR A 16 12.78 -9.31 3.31
N VAL A 17 13.92 -9.16 2.62
CA VAL A 17 14.41 -7.87 2.11
C VAL A 17 13.49 -7.26 1.04
N PRO A 18 13.02 -7.97 0.00
CA PRO A 18 12.15 -7.34 -0.99
C PRO A 18 10.77 -7.02 -0.40
N PRO A 19 10.20 -5.85 -0.70
CA PRO A 19 8.82 -5.56 -0.34
C PRO A 19 7.86 -6.55 -1.03
N ARG A 20 6.79 -6.94 -0.32
CA ARG A 20 5.83 -7.93 -0.77
C ARG A 20 4.39 -7.48 -0.57
N GLU A 21 3.51 -8.10 -1.34
CA GLU A 21 2.07 -7.87 -1.34
C GLU A 21 1.39 -8.09 0.01
N HIS A 22 1.95 -8.90 0.87
CA HIS A 22 1.44 -9.15 2.23
C HIS A 22 1.94 -8.15 3.28
N GLY A 23 2.75 -7.16 2.89
CA GLY A 23 3.27 -6.13 3.78
C GLY A 23 4.69 -6.39 4.31
N GLY A 24 5.46 -7.30 3.71
CA GLY A 24 6.88 -7.48 4.04
C GLY A 24 7.70 -6.29 3.57
N ASN A 25 8.65 -5.85 4.39
CA ASN A 25 9.58 -4.75 4.16
C ASN A 25 8.91 -3.45 3.66
N CYS A 26 8.06 -2.86 4.49
CA CYS A 26 7.33 -1.63 4.20
C CYS A 26 8.18 -0.40 4.53
N ASP A 27 9.12 -0.04 3.68
CA ASP A 27 10.02 1.13 3.82
C ASP A 27 9.29 2.44 3.52
N ILE A 28 8.33 2.79 4.36
CA ILE A 28 7.47 3.97 4.19
C ILE A 28 7.71 4.92 5.35
N LYS A 29 8.40 6.03 5.10
CA LYS A 29 8.73 7.03 6.13
C LYS A 29 7.51 7.60 6.86
N ASP A 30 6.33 7.49 6.25
CA ASP A 30 5.07 7.99 6.81
C ASP A 30 4.39 7.00 7.76
N LEU A 31 4.93 5.79 7.93
CA LEU A 31 4.54 4.83 8.97
C LEU A 31 5.05 5.25 10.33
N THR A 32 4.47 6.31 10.86
CA THR A 32 4.83 6.89 12.15
C THR A 32 3.83 6.50 13.24
N ARG A 33 4.14 6.86 14.47
CA ARG A 33 3.23 6.67 15.61
C ARG A 33 1.84 7.23 15.31
N GLY A 34 0.82 6.39 15.45
CA GLY A 34 -0.59 6.74 15.19
C GLY A 34 -1.08 6.41 13.78
N SER A 35 -0.23 5.84 12.94
CA SER A 35 -0.64 5.33 11.62
C SER A 35 -1.54 4.11 11.74
N LYS A 36 -2.36 3.87 10.71
CA LYS A 36 -3.07 2.60 10.50
C LYS A 36 -2.55 1.92 9.25
N VAL A 37 -2.49 0.60 9.31
CA VAL A 37 -2.06 -0.24 8.20
C VAL A 37 -3.13 -1.28 7.93
N TYR A 38 -3.50 -1.45 6.67
CA TYR A 38 -4.44 -2.45 6.21
C TYR A 38 -3.68 -3.46 5.35
N PHE A 39 -3.45 -4.65 5.92
CA PHE A 39 -2.77 -5.73 5.22
C PHE A 39 -3.77 -6.71 4.60
N PRO A 40 -3.60 -7.13 3.34
CA PRO A 40 -4.30 -8.29 2.83
C PRO A 40 -3.78 -9.55 3.55
N VAL A 41 -4.69 -10.42 3.96
CA VAL A 41 -4.36 -11.71 4.58
C VAL A 41 -4.62 -12.80 3.57
N TYR A 42 -3.57 -13.50 3.15
CA TYR A 42 -3.62 -14.49 2.06
C TYR A 42 -3.72 -15.93 2.54
N VAL A 43 -3.40 -16.17 3.81
CA VAL A 43 -3.41 -17.52 4.41
C VAL A 43 -4.27 -17.52 5.66
N ASP A 44 -4.86 -18.65 5.97
CA ASP A 44 -5.60 -18.85 7.21
C ASP A 44 -4.68 -18.60 8.40
N GLU A 45 -5.24 -18.09 9.50
CA GLU A 45 -4.54 -17.69 10.72
C GLU A 45 -3.59 -16.49 10.55
N GLY A 46 -3.30 -16.06 9.33
CA GLY A 46 -2.51 -14.88 9.02
C GLY A 46 -1.05 -14.98 9.46
N GLY A 47 -0.75 -14.48 10.62
CA GLY A 47 0.61 -14.30 11.15
C GLY A 47 1.07 -12.85 11.00
N LEU A 48 1.56 -12.27 12.09
CA LEU A 48 2.09 -10.92 12.10
C LEU A 48 3.49 -10.91 12.70
N SER A 49 4.45 -10.43 11.92
CA SER A 49 5.83 -10.18 12.37
C SER A 49 6.15 -8.70 12.21
N MET A 50 6.94 -8.17 13.11
CA MET A 50 7.36 -6.76 13.09
C MET A 50 8.81 -6.66 13.54
N GLY A 51 9.51 -5.68 12.99
CA GLY A 51 10.89 -5.38 13.33
C GLY A 51 11.34 -4.11 12.62
N ASP A 52 12.64 -3.84 12.68
CA ASP A 52 13.29 -2.80 11.92
C ASP A 52 12.70 -1.41 12.18
N ILE A 53 12.77 -0.99 13.45
CA ILE A 53 12.28 0.32 13.88
C ILE A 53 13.32 1.38 13.54
N HIS A 54 12.88 2.41 12.80
CA HIS A 54 13.70 3.54 12.42
C HIS A 54 13.36 4.79 13.25
N PHE A 55 14.38 5.51 13.73
CA PHE A 55 14.23 6.83 14.32
C PHE A 55 13.88 7.87 13.24
N SER A 56 14.51 7.78 12.09
CA SER A 56 14.24 8.62 10.93
C SER A 56 14.57 7.89 9.63
N GLN A 57 13.80 8.18 8.58
CA GLN A 57 14.00 7.69 7.22
C GLN A 57 13.64 8.80 6.24
N GLY A 58 14.40 8.94 5.15
CA GLY A 58 14.06 9.78 4.01
C GLY A 58 13.25 8.99 2.96
N ASP A 59 12.51 9.68 2.09
CA ASP A 59 11.90 9.05 0.92
C ASP A 59 12.97 8.38 0.05
N GLY A 60 12.71 7.14 -0.36
CA GLY A 60 13.60 6.36 -1.20
C GLY A 60 14.65 5.53 -0.48
N GLU A 61 14.88 5.75 0.83
CA GLU A 61 15.89 5.01 1.62
C GLU A 61 17.21 4.80 0.85
N ILE A 62 17.68 5.86 0.17
CA ILE A 62 18.64 5.83 -0.95
C ILE A 62 20.04 5.33 -0.59
N THR A 63 20.38 5.23 0.68
CA THR A 63 21.68 4.74 1.13
C THR A 63 21.65 3.27 1.54
N PHE A 64 20.61 2.52 1.23
CA PHE A 64 20.35 1.10 1.56
C PHE A 64 20.01 0.89 3.04
N CYS A 65 20.94 1.08 3.97
CA CYS A 65 20.66 1.25 5.40
C CYS A 65 20.44 2.76 5.68
N GLY A 66 19.56 3.39 4.91
CA GLY A 66 19.38 4.83 4.82
C GLY A 66 18.58 5.46 5.93
N ALA A 67 18.34 4.71 6.99
CA ALA A 67 17.62 5.14 8.17
C ALA A 67 18.52 5.12 9.41
N ILE A 68 18.10 5.83 10.46
CA ILE A 68 18.67 5.65 11.78
C ILE A 68 17.90 4.53 12.46
N GLU A 69 18.46 3.34 12.44
CA GLU A 69 17.88 2.16 13.08
C GLU A 69 17.95 2.27 14.60
N MET A 70 16.93 1.78 15.27
CA MET A 70 16.86 1.82 16.74
C MET A 70 16.11 0.61 17.31
N ALA A 71 16.43 0.25 18.54
CA ALA A 71 15.59 -0.62 19.34
C ALA A 71 14.40 0.17 19.90
N GLY A 72 13.24 -0.48 20.04
CA GLY A 72 12.05 0.16 20.57
C GLY A 72 10.95 -0.82 20.95
N TYR A 73 9.84 -0.28 21.41
CA TYR A 73 8.63 -1.02 21.73
C TYR A 73 7.51 -0.61 20.78
N LEU A 74 6.74 -1.59 20.30
CA LEU A 74 5.57 -1.39 19.45
C LEU A 74 4.30 -1.68 20.22
N ASP A 75 3.44 -0.67 20.31
CA ASP A 75 2.10 -0.77 20.86
C ASP A 75 1.11 -0.80 19.69
N ILE A 76 0.42 -1.92 19.50
CA ILE A 76 -0.46 -2.10 18.36
C ILE A 76 -1.87 -2.52 18.78
N ARG A 77 -2.84 -2.13 17.96
CA ARG A 77 -4.20 -2.66 18.01
C ARG A 77 -4.49 -3.39 16.71
N VAL A 78 -4.81 -4.67 16.82
CA VAL A 78 -5.16 -5.51 15.66
C VAL A 78 -6.67 -5.67 15.57
N SER A 79 -7.21 -5.55 14.35
CA SER A 79 -8.61 -5.87 14.04
C SER A 79 -8.69 -6.56 12.69
N LEU A 80 -9.76 -7.33 12.47
CA LEU A 80 -9.99 -8.06 11.23
C LEU A 80 -11.18 -7.51 10.47
N ILE A 81 -10.97 -7.15 9.20
CA ILE A 81 -12.03 -6.86 8.24
C ILE A 81 -12.30 -8.14 7.45
N LYS A 82 -13.33 -8.86 7.82
CA LYS A 82 -13.72 -10.11 7.13
C LYS A 82 -14.02 -9.84 5.67
N GLN A 83 -13.44 -10.65 4.78
CA GLN A 83 -13.54 -10.51 3.33
C GLN A 83 -13.03 -9.14 2.83
N GLY A 84 -12.06 -8.54 3.53
CA GLY A 84 -11.54 -7.22 3.20
C GLY A 84 -10.98 -7.14 1.78
N VAL A 85 -10.21 -8.13 1.37
CA VAL A 85 -9.65 -8.23 0.01
C VAL A 85 -10.77 -8.21 -1.05
N GLN A 86 -11.81 -9.01 -0.87
CA GLN A 86 -12.93 -9.07 -1.81
C GLN A 86 -13.77 -7.79 -1.81
N LYS A 87 -14.00 -7.20 -0.64
CA LYS A 87 -14.81 -5.99 -0.51
C LYS A 87 -14.14 -4.77 -1.14
N TYR A 88 -12.85 -4.63 -0.95
CA TYR A 88 -12.10 -3.44 -1.37
C TYR A 88 -11.23 -3.66 -2.61
N GLY A 89 -11.05 -4.90 -3.05
CA GLY A 89 -10.22 -5.24 -4.23
C GLY A 89 -8.72 -4.96 -4.04
N VAL A 90 -8.27 -4.86 -2.80
CA VAL A 90 -6.90 -4.50 -2.46
C VAL A 90 -6.02 -5.73 -2.40
N ILE A 91 -4.94 -5.71 -3.18
CA ILE A 91 -3.96 -6.81 -3.26
C ILE A 91 -2.58 -6.43 -2.71
N ASN A 92 -2.38 -5.18 -2.37
CA ASN A 92 -1.20 -4.67 -1.67
C ASN A 92 -1.64 -3.85 -0.45
N PRO A 93 -0.78 -3.59 0.54
CA PRO A 93 -1.14 -2.80 1.71
C PRO A 93 -1.66 -1.40 1.39
N ILE A 94 -2.54 -0.91 2.25
CA ILE A 94 -2.98 0.48 2.29
C ILE A 94 -2.59 1.06 3.65
N PHE A 95 -2.15 2.31 3.66
CA PHE A 95 -1.70 3.00 4.86
C PHE A 95 -2.47 4.29 5.05
N GLU A 96 -2.87 4.54 6.28
CA GLU A 96 -3.46 5.79 6.75
C GLU A 96 -2.42 6.48 7.65
N PRO A 97 -1.83 7.59 7.20
CA PRO A 97 -0.77 8.25 7.96
C PRO A 97 -1.27 8.79 9.29
N SER A 98 -0.35 9.08 10.18
CA SER A 98 -0.66 9.68 11.47
C SER A 98 -1.35 11.03 11.31
N PRO A 99 -2.45 11.30 12.05
CA PRO A 99 -3.14 12.58 11.98
C PRO A 99 -2.33 13.76 12.53
N ILE A 100 -1.22 13.48 13.21
CA ILE A 100 -0.33 14.52 13.74
C ILE A 100 0.79 14.90 12.76
N LYS A 101 0.89 14.26 11.60
CA LYS A 101 1.84 14.65 10.56
C LYS A 101 1.35 15.92 9.86
N PRO A 102 2.12 17.02 9.85
CA PRO A 102 1.60 18.34 9.50
C PRO A 102 1.45 18.63 8.01
N GLU A 103 2.02 17.82 7.12
CA GLU A 103 2.04 18.12 5.69
C GLU A 103 0.72 17.84 4.97
N TYR A 104 -0.01 16.84 5.41
CA TYR A 104 -1.28 16.43 4.83
C TYR A 104 -2.20 15.98 5.95
N LYS A 105 -3.49 16.33 5.85
CA LYS A 105 -4.40 15.99 6.93
C LYS A 105 -4.80 14.53 6.86
N GLU A 106 -5.32 14.08 5.73
CA GLU A 106 -5.82 12.72 5.57
C GLU A 106 -5.57 12.16 4.17
N HIS A 107 -4.98 10.98 4.10
CA HIS A 107 -4.73 10.27 2.85
C HIS A 107 -4.95 8.78 2.99
N LEU A 108 -5.25 8.13 1.88
CA LEU A 108 -4.94 6.73 1.67
C LEU A 108 -3.65 6.64 0.86
N ILE A 109 -2.74 5.78 1.29
CA ILE A 109 -1.46 5.56 0.61
C ILE A 109 -1.51 4.17 -0.02
N PHE A 110 -1.35 4.12 -1.33
CA PHE A 110 -1.34 2.89 -2.10
C PHE A 110 0.08 2.51 -2.47
N GLU A 111 0.48 1.30 -2.12
CA GLU A 111 1.78 0.75 -2.46
C GLU A 111 1.75 0.08 -3.83
N GLY A 112 2.89 0.17 -4.54
CA GLY A 112 3.19 -0.64 -5.71
C GLY A 112 4.64 -1.11 -5.68
N ILE A 113 4.86 -2.34 -6.08
CA ILE A 113 6.19 -2.96 -6.18
C ILE A 113 6.56 -3.22 -7.63
N SER A 114 7.85 -3.39 -7.94
CA SER A 114 8.33 -3.60 -9.31
C SER A 114 8.11 -5.01 -9.84
N VAL A 115 6.87 -5.51 -9.69
CA VAL A 115 6.42 -6.82 -10.18
C VAL A 115 5.17 -6.62 -11.01
N ASP A 116 5.13 -7.16 -12.24
CA ASP A 116 3.90 -7.16 -13.04
C ASP A 116 2.84 -8.03 -12.37
N GLU A 117 1.64 -7.49 -12.18
CA GLU A 117 0.58 -8.17 -11.43
C GLU A 117 -0.06 -9.33 -12.19
N THR A 118 0.02 -9.30 -13.52
CA THR A 118 -0.59 -10.31 -14.37
C THR A 118 0.33 -11.49 -14.59
N THR A 119 1.61 -11.20 -14.84
CA THR A 119 2.61 -12.21 -15.22
C THR A 119 3.48 -12.67 -14.05
N GLY A 120 3.58 -11.85 -12.98
CA GLY A 120 4.53 -12.07 -11.90
C GLY A 120 5.98 -11.77 -12.27
N GLU A 121 6.21 -11.17 -13.45
CA GLU A 121 7.55 -10.78 -13.90
C GLU A 121 8.14 -9.71 -13.00
N GLN A 122 9.37 -9.93 -12.55
CA GLN A 122 10.09 -8.97 -11.71
C GLN A 122 10.95 -8.04 -12.57
N TYR A 123 10.75 -6.74 -12.35
CA TYR A 123 11.54 -5.68 -12.99
C TYR A 123 12.51 -5.11 -11.97
N TYR A 124 13.78 -5.42 -12.13
CA TYR A 124 14.85 -5.10 -11.17
C TYR A 124 14.84 -3.59 -10.82
N LEU A 125 14.49 -3.29 -9.57
CA LEU A 125 14.45 -1.93 -9.00
C LEU A 125 13.73 -0.87 -9.87
N ASP A 126 12.74 -1.29 -10.68
CA ASP A 126 12.04 -0.39 -11.58
C ASP A 126 10.99 0.44 -10.84
N ALA A 127 11.32 1.71 -10.57
CA ALA A 127 10.44 2.64 -9.88
C ALA A 127 9.20 2.99 -10.72
N HIS A 128 9.28 2.96 -12.04
CA HIS A 128 8.15 3.22 -12.92
C HIS A 128 7.11 2.10 -12.83
N VAL A 129 7.53 0.85 -12.90
CA VAL A 129 6.65 -0.30 -12.72
C VAL A 129 6.02 -0.26 -11.32
N SER A 130 6.82 0.05 -10.29
CA SER A 130 6.32 0.18 -8.91
C SER A 130 5.25 1.27 -8.79
N TYR A 131 5.50 2.46 -9.32
CA TYR A 131 4.54 3.55 -9.23
C TYR A 131 3.28 3.28 -10.07
N ARG A 132 3.43 2.69 -11.26
CA ARG A 132 2.28 2.24 -12.06
C ARG A 132 1.40 1.26 -11.27
N ARG A 133 2.00 0.32 -10.54
CA ARG A 133 1.28 -0.60 -9.66
C ARG A 133 0.52 0.12 -8.55
N ALA A 134 1.14 1.11 -7.91
CA ALA A 134 0.47 1.94 -6.90
C ALA A 134 -0.77 2.64 -7.47
N CYS A 135 -0.65 3.21 -8.68
CA CYS A 135 -1.78 3.84 -9.37
C CYS A 135 -2.89 2.84 -9.72
N LEU A 136 -2.54 1.67 -10.24
CA LEU A 136 -3.52 0.62 -10.58
C LEU A 136 -4.24 0.10 -9.31
N ASN A 137 -3.51 -0.05 -8.21
CA ASN A 137 -4.10 -0.42 -6.91
C ASN A 137 -5.12 0.64 -6.45
N ALA A 138 -4.80 1.92 -6.55
CA ALA A 138 -5.72 3.00 -6.23
C ALA A 138 -6.97 3.00 -7.14
N ILE A 139 -6.81 2.75 -8.44
CA ILE A 139 -7.91 2.65 -9.40
C ILE A 139 -8.85 1.50 -9.02
N GLU A 140 -8.31 0.30 -8.79
CA GLU A 140 -9.12 -0.87 -8.41
C GLU A 140 -9.85 -0.65 -7.08
N TYR A 141 -9.22 0.06 -6.14
CA TYR A 141 -9.86 0.47 -4.91
C TYR A 141 -11.05 1.40 -5.16
N MET A 142 -10.86 2.49 -5.91
CA MET A 142 -11.94 3.46 -6.22
C MET A 142 -13.09 2.82 -7.00
N LYS A 143 -12.83 1.85 -7.86
CA LYS A 143 -13.88 1.08 -8.56
C LYS A 143 -14.84 0.38 -7.59
N LYS A 144 -14.39 0.00 -6.39
CA LYS A 144 -15.26 -0.60 -5.37
C LYS A 144 -16.27 0.39 -4.80
N PHE A 145 -16.02 1.68 -4.96
CA PHE A 145 -16.93 2.75 -4.58
C PHE A 145 -17.80 3.26 -5.75
N GLY A 146 -17.76 2.59 -6.90
CA GLY A 146 -18.61 2.87 -8.05
C GLY A 146 -18.01 3.75 -9.15
N TYR A 147 -16.74 4.15 -9.02
CA TYR A 147 -16.03 4.84 -10.10
C TYR A 147 -15.73 3.89 -11.25
N THR A 148 -15.76 4.39 -12.49
CA THR A 148 -15.14 3.67 -13.60
C THR A 148 -13.62 3.77 -13.53
N GLY A 149 -12.90 2.93 -14.28
CA GLY A 149 -11.44 3.01 -14.36
C GLY A 149 -10.98 4.37 -14.88
N GLU A 150 -11.69 4.91 -15.89
CA GLU A 150 -11.40 6.21 -16.50
C GLU A 150 -11.64 7.37 -15.52
N GLN A 151 -12.72 7.31 -14.75
CA GLN A 151 -13.00 8.31 -13.72
C GLN A 151 -11.94 8.28 -12.62
N ALA A 152 -11.57 7.10 -12.13
CA ALA A 152 -10.52 6.94 -11.15
C ALA A 152 -9.17 7.45 -11.69
N TYR A 153 -8.83 7.12 -12.92
CA TYR A 153 -7.63 7.63 -13.58
C TYR A 153 -7.64 9.16 -13.72
N ALA A 154 -8.78 9.74 -14.10
CA ALA A 154 -8.94 11.19 -14.20
C ALA A 154 -8.76 11.87 -12.82
N ILE A 155 -9.29 11.28 -11.74
CA ILE A 155 -9.07 11.74 -10.36
C ILE A 155 -7.57 11.74 -10.03
N LEU A 156 -6.87 10.64 -10.31
CA LEU A 156 -5.44 10.56 -10.06
C LEU A 156 -4.63 11.58 -10.88
N GLY A 157 -5.12 11.96 -12.06
CA GLY A 157 -4.47 12.97 -12.91
C GLY A 157 -4.78 14.42 -12.53
N THR A 158 -5.87 14.66 -11.79
CA THR A 158 -6.37 16.02 -11.52
C THR A 158 -6.37 16.41 -10.05
N ALA A 159 -6.51 15.45 -9.15
CA ALA A 159 -6.46 15.66 -7.70
C ALA A 159 -5.02 15.87 -7.21
N PRO A 160 -4.80 16.52 -6.06
CA PRO A 160 -3.47 16.75 -5.52
C PRO A 160 -2.89 15.48 -4.86
N VAL A 161 -2.85 14.39 -5.61
CA VAL A 161 -2.20 13.15 -5.20
C VAL A 161 -0.68 13.33 -5.19
N GLN A 162 0.01 12.53 -4.37
CA GLN A 162 1.46 12.53 -4.32
C GLN A 162 1.99 11.15 -4.66
N GLY A 163 3.11 11.13 -5.35
CA GLY A 163 3.86 9.92 -5.64
C GLY A 163 5.22 9.98 -4.98
N HIS A 164 5.57 8.94 -4.25
CA HIS A 164 6.85 8.85 -3.59
C HIS A 164 7.56 7.56 -3.99
N ILE A 165 8.87 7.66 -4.11
CA ILE A 165 9.74 6.50 -4.15
C ILE A 165 10.06 6.17 -2.70
N SER A 166 9.54 5.05 -2.20
CA SER A 166 9.74 4.63 -0.82
C SER A 166 11.05 3.87 -0.64
N GLY A 167 11.43 3.04 -1.62
CA GLY A 167 12.69 2.33 -1.64
C GLY A 167 13.04 1.84 -3.05
N ILE A 168 14.30 2.01 -3.46
CA ILE A 168 14.82 1.55 -4.77
C ILE A 168 16.17 0.83 -4.60
N VAL A 169 16.41 0.23 -3.45
CA VAL A 169 17.70 -0.38 -3.09
C VAL A 169 17.58 -1.85 -2.66
N ASP A 170 16.40 -2.28 -2.26
CA ASP A 170 16.13 -3.62 -1.74
C ASP A 170 15.86 -4.61 -2.87
N ILE A 171 16.93 -4.97 -3.56
CA ILE A 171 16.87 -5.89 -4.70
C ILE A 171 16.14 -7.20 -4.36
N PRO A 172 15.28 -7.70 -5.29
CA PRO A 172 15.09 -7.24 -6.66
C PRO A 172 13.99 -6.18 -6.85
N ASN A 173 13.21 -5.84 -5.83
CA ASN A 173 12.01 -5.02 -5.98
C ASN A 173 12.20 -3.58 -5.49
N ALA A 174 11.77 -2.63 -6.30
CA ALA A 174 11.51 -1.28 -5.83
C ALA A 174 10.11 -1.18 -5.20
N CYS A 175 9.92 -0.16 -4.36
CA CYS A 175 8.64 0.23 -3.78
C CYS A 175 8.36 1.70 -4.09
N ALA A 176 7.16 1.98 -4.62
CA ALA A 176 6.65 3.33 -4.79
C ALA A 176 5.26 3.45 -4.16
N THR A 177 4.88 4.65 -3.74
CA THR A 177 3.59 4.92 -3.13
C THR A 177 2.87 6.07 -3.82
N LEU A 178 1.54 5.96 -3.90
CA LEU A 178 0.63 7.01 -4.32
C LEU A 178 -0.20 7.45 -3.12
N HIS A 179 -0.14 8.73 -2.78
CA HIS A 179 -0.92 9.33 -1.69
C HIS A 179 -2.18 9.96 -2.26
N LEU A 180 -3.33 9.39 -1.93
CA LEU A 180 -4.64 9.86 -2.34
C LEU A 180 -5.29 10.65 -1.20
N PRO A 181 -5.48 11.98 -1.33
CA PRO A 181 -6.18 12.75 -0.30
C PRO A 181 -7.62 12.23 -0.11
N THR A 182 -8.05 12.00 1.12
CA THR A 182 -9.41 11.54 1.39
C THR A 182 -10.42 12.68 1.44
N GLU A 183 -9.96 13.91 1.66
CA GLU A 183 -10.80 15.11 1.74
C GLU A 183 -11.38 15.58 0.38
N ILE A 184 -10.95 14.99 -0.74
CA ILE A 184 -11.52 15.28 -2.07
C ILE A 184 -12.85 14.55 -2.32
N PHE A 185 -13.22 13.61 -1.44
CA PHE A 185 -14.46 12.85 -1.54
C PHE A 185 -15.50 13.40 -0.55
N ASP A 186 -16.76 13.39 -0.95
CA ASP A 186 -17.89 13.81 -0.12
C ASP A 186 -18.44 12.66 0.76
N PHE A 187 -17.74 11.54 0.81
CA PHE A 187 -18.04 10.35 1.61
C PHE A 187 -16.76 9.76 2.20
N ASP A 188 -16.91 8.87 3.19
CA ASP A 188 -15.75 8.19 3.77
C ASP A 188 -15.27 7.06 2.85
N ILE A 189 -14.15 7.31 2.19
CA ILE A 189 -13.49 6.36 1.28
C ILE A 189 -12.57 5.38 2.01
N LYS A 190 -12.37 5.50 3.33
CA LYS A 190 -11.44 4.65 4.09
C LYS A 190 -11.98 3.24 4.28
N PRO A 191 -11.11 2.21 4.33
CA PRO A 191 -11.53 0.84 4.62
C PRO A 191 -12.18 0.72 6.00
N ASN A 192 -13.30 0.01 6.07
CA ASN A 192 -13.97 -0.32 7.32
C ASN A 192 -14.60 -1.73 7.28
N ALA A 193 -15.13 -2.20 8.41
CA ALA A 193 -15.68 -3.55 8.51
C ALA A 193 -16.94 -3.79 7.67
N GLU A 194 -17.66 -2.72 7.32
CA GLU A 194 -18.91 -2.80 6.57
C GLU A 194 -18.69 -2.86 5.05
N GLY A 195 -17.49 -2.49 4.59
CA GLY A 195 -17.14 -2.41 3.19
C GLY A 195 -17.58 -1.10 2.52
N PRO A 196 -17.34 -0.93 1.21
CA PRO A 196 -17.73 0.26 0.46
C PRO A 196 -19.27 0.45 0.48
N LYS A 197 -19.72 1.61 0.95
CA LYS A 197 -21.17 1.94 1.01
C LYS A 197 -21.60 2.93 -0.05
N HIS A 198 -20.67 3.75 -0.53
CA HIS A 198 -20.97 4.74 -1.55
C HIS A 198 -20.90 4.07 -2.92
N SER A 199 -21.87 4.35 -3.76
CA SER A 199 -21.81 4.03 -5.19
C SER A 199 -21.96 5.34 -5.96
N VAL A 200 -20.95 5.68 -6.73
CA VAL A 200 -21.08 6.74 -7.73
C VAL A 200 -22.09 6.21 -8.76
N THR A 201 -23.30 6.75 -8.74
CA THR A 201 -24.27 6.43 -9.78
C THR A 201 -23.77 7.07 -11.09
N SER A 202 -23.60 6.26 -12.11
CA SER A 202 -23.21 6.71 -13.45
C SER A 202 -24.30 7.52 -14.18
N ASP A 203 -25.35 7.94 -13.47
CA ASP A 203 -26.45 8.74 -13.98
C ASP A 203 -26.10 10.24 -14.07
N VAL A 204 -24.89 10.55 -14.50
CA VAL A 204 -24.70 11.80 -15.24
C VAL A 204 -25.25 11.52 -16.64
N ASP A 205 -26.53 11.78 -16.80
CA ASP A 205 -27.22 11.81 -18.08
C ASP A 205 -26.58 12.92 -18.92
N LEU A 206 -25.46 12.60 -19.61
CA LEU A 206 -24.80 13.49 -20.57
C LEU A 206 -25.69 13.79 -21.80
N ALA A 207 -26.93 13.27 -21.79
CA ALA A 207 -27.91 13.45 -22.82
C ALA A 207 -28.78 14.71 -22.67
N LYS A 208 -28.52 15.59 -21.69
CA LYS A 208 -29.27 16.84 -21.48
C LYS A 208 -28.36 18.08 -21.40
N ALA A 209 -27.35 18.15 -22.23
CA ALA A 209 -26.67 19.39 -22.56
C ALA A 209 -27.07 19.76 -23.99
N ASP A 210 -28.30 20.27 -24.16
CA ASP A 210 -28.72 21.04 -25.32
C ASP A 210 -28.38 22.52 -25.09
#